data_04b502809e63e654cc2a5f8fe500963d
#
_entry.id   04b502809e63e654cc2a5f8fe500963d
#
_cell.length_a   1.000
_cell.length_b   1.000
_cell.length_c   1.000
_cell.angle_alpha   90.00
_cell.angle_beta   90.00
_cell.angle_gamma   90.00
#
_symmetry.space_group_name_H-M   'P 1'
#
loop_
_entity.id
_entity.type
_entity.pdbx_description
1 polymer ?
#
loop_
_entity_poly.entity_id
_entity_poly.type
_entity_poly.pdbx_seq_one_letter_code
_entity_poly.pdbx_strand_id
1 'polypeptide(L)'
;MQRLDMSFSSGKDLCEAWLYLPDTQAPHPCVVIAHGIGAIRQVRLSAYAEKFTKAGYAVLTFDYRHWGASSGSPRYLCSIARQHDDIEAAIDYAAARPEVDRKRIFLFGTSFGGGHALVIGARRPDLAGVMSQCTVTDCLAVALRTPPKQVLGWVGAGIVDQLRGIFGASPKYIKLAGEPGQVAVMTKLGAEERYLAMIDGPSAWSNQVAARLMLWLPFYRPIRYAHAIQSPLLMVVCDRDEICPSKFATKAAGLASRGQAVHFDSSHFEIYFGSLFESATEAMLGFMAAATSDAKIMASSRRTPLQSA
;
A
#
# COMPACT_ATOMS: atom_id res chain seq x y z
N MET A 1 13.10 11.24 17.24
CA MET A 1 12.00 10.43 16.70
C MET A 1 11.55 9.42 17.74
N GLN A 2 10.25 9.39 18.05
CA GLN A 2 9.61 8.44 18.95
C GLN A 2 8.76 7.46 18.14
N ARG A 3 8.77 6.17 18.50
CA ARG A 3 7.83 5.17 17.97
C ARG A 3 6.93 4.68 19.10
N LEU A 4 5.63 4.71 18.85
CA LEU A 4 4.60 4.24 19.78
C LEU A 4 3.93 2.98 19.21
N ASP A 5 3.76 1.96 20.04
CA ASP A 5 2.93 0.81 19.71
C ASP A 5 1.46 1.19 19.92
N MET A 6 0.66 0.99 18.90
CA MET A 6 -0.73 1.43 18.84
C MET A 6 -1.60 0.30 18.29
N SER A 7 -2.91 0.39 18.56
CA SER A 7 -3.91 -0.46 17.89
C SER A 7 -5.17 0.36 17.59
N PHE A 8 -5.89 -0.05 16.56
CA PHE A 8 -7.17 0.56 16.18
C PHE A 8 -8.16 -0.50 15.71
N SER A 9 -9.45 -0.21 15.89
CA SER A 9 -10.52 -1.12 15.47
C SER A 9 -10.77 -1.01 13.97
N SER A 10 -10.92 -2.16 13.31
CA SER A 10 -11.42 -2.25 11.94
C SER A 10 -12.47 -3.35 11.88
N GLY A 11 -13.74 -2.99 11.75
CA GLY A 11 -14.86 -3.88 11.97
C GLY A 11 -14.87 -4.46 13.39
N LYS A 12 -14.82 -5.79 13.49
CA LYS A 12 -14.76 -6.50 14.76
C LYS A 12 -13.35 -6.87 15.23
N ASP A 13 -12.36 -6.58 14.41
CA ASP A 13 -10.96 -6.95 14.62
C ASP A 13 -10.12 -5.73 15.02
N LEU A 14 -8.94 -5.99 15.63
CA LEU A 14 -7.96 -4.98 15.97
C LEU A 14 -6.79 -5.06 14.97
N CYS A 15 -6.42 -3.91 14.42
CA CYS A 15 -5.21 -3.74 13.64
C CYS A 15 -4.10 -3.18 14.51
N GLU A 16 -2.97 -3.89 14.59
CA GLU A 16 -1.78 -3.45 15.31
C GLU A 16 -0.96 -2.51 14.44
N ALA A 17 -0.47 -1.41 15.04
CA ALA A 17 0.17 -0.33 14.33
C ALA A 17 1.39 0.22 15.07
N TRP A 18 2.26 0.90 14.33
CA TRP A 18 3.32 1.76 14.85
C TRP A 18 3.07 3.18 14.41
N LEU A 19 3.03 4.10 15.37
CA LEU A 19 3.01 5.54 15.11
C LEU A 19 4.40 6.12 15.39
N TYR A 20 5.02 6.65 14.34
CA TYR A 20 6.30 7.36 14.41
C TYR A 20 6.03 8.86 14.48
N LEU A 21 6.64 9.53 15.45
CA LEU A 21 6.46 10.95 15.69
C LEU A 21 7.81 11.69 15.56
N PRO A 22 7.83 12.83 14.84
CA PRO A 22 9.00 13.71 14.82
C PRO A 22 9.28 14.33 16.19
N ASP A 23 10.52 14.77 16.42
CA ASP A 23 10.90 15.52 17.63
C ASP A 23 10.48 17.00 17.58
N THR A 24 9.75 17.43 16.56
CA THR A 24 9.23 18.80 16.38
C THR A 24 7.87 18.97 17.06
N GLN A 25 7.39 20.21 17.12
CA GLN A 25 6.11 20.52 17.77
C GLN A 25 4.91 20.02 16.93
N ALA A 26 4.00 19.28 17.56
CA ALA A 26 2.72 18.84 16.98
C ALA A 26 1.76 20.03 16.73
N PRO A 27 0.75 19.88 15.84
CA PRO A 27 0.43 18.70 15.07
C PRO A 27 1.22 18.58 13.76
N HIS A 28 1.58 17.33 13.39
CA HIS A 28 2.37 17.02 12.21
C HIS A 28 1.51 16.60 11.01
N PRO A 29 1.93 16.89 9.75
CA PRO A 29 1.38 16.16 8.60
C PRO A 29 1.67 14.67 8.79
N CYS A 30 0.78 13.80 8.30
CA CYS A 30 0.88 12.37 8.55
C CYS A 30 0.90 11.57 7.25
N VAL A 31 1.68 10.50 7.22
CA VAL A 31 1.67 9.49 6.16
C VAL A 31 1.14 8.18 6.71
N VAL A 32 0.03 7.68 6.19
CA VAL A 32 -0.47 6.33 6.45
C VAL A 32 0.11 5.41 5.39
N ILE A 33 0.78 4.31 5.79
CA ILE A 33 1.46 3.41 4.86
C ILE A 33 0.73 2.07 4.77
N ALA A 34 0.29 1.73 3.56
CA ALA A 34 -0.35 0.47 3.19
C ALA A 34 0.67 -0.49 2.55
N HIS A 35 0.92 -1.63 3.19
CA HIS A 35 1.91 -2.60 2.72
C HIS A 35 1.42 -3.49 1.57
N GLY A 36 2.36 -4.15 0.89
CA GLY A 36 2.13 -5.07 -0.21
C GLY A 36 1.43 -6.37 0.18
N ILE A 37 1.18 -7.21 -0.82
CA ILE A 37 0.47 -8.48 -0.62
C ILE A 37 1.23 -9.39 0.35
N GLY A 38 0.52 -9.88 1.36
CA GLY A 38 1.08 -10.79 2.36
C GLY A 38 2.21 -10.22 3.21
N ALA A 39 2.49 -8.92 3.11
CA ALA A 39 3.44 -8.26 3.98
C ALA A 39 2.84 -7.99 5.38
N ILE A 40 3.70 -7.53 6.25
CA ILE A 40 3.38 -6.98 7.57
C ILE A 40 4.20 -5.69 7.75
N ARG A 41 3.88 -4.90 8.77
CA ARG A 41 4.57 -3.62 9.02
C ARG A 41 6.10 -3.73 9.18
N GLN A 42 6.63 -4.93 9.49
CA GLN A 42 8.07 -5.21 9.57
C GLN A 42 8.74 -5.45 8.21
N VAL A 43 7.96 -5.50 7.13
CA VAL A 43 8.50 -5.71 5.78
C VAL A 43 8.87 -4.34 5.19
N ARG A 44 10.07 -3.87 5.50
CA ARG A 44 10.72 -2.65 4.97
C ARG A 44 10.01 -1.32 5.27
N LEU A 45 8.82 -1.31 5.91
CA LEU A 45 8.08 -0.07 6.16
C LEU A 45 8.75 0.83 7.19
N SER A 46 9.52 0.27 8.12
CA SER A 46 10.29 1.04 9.11
C SER A 46 11.24 2.03 8.45
N ALA A 47 11.90 1.63 7.35
CA ALA A 47 12.83 2.51 6.64
C ALA A 47 12.13 3.73 6.03
N TYR A 48 10.93 3.56 5.44
CA TYR A 48 10.12 4.68 4.96
C TYR A 48 9.64 5.55 6.11
N ALA A 49 9.15 4.92 7.20
CA ALA A 49 8.67 5.63 8.36
C ALA A 49 9.76 6.52 8.97
N GLU A 50 10.97 6.00 9.14
CA GLU A 50 12.11 6.75 9.66
C GLU A 50 12.49 7.92 8.74
N LYS A 51 12.54 7.68 7.42
CA LYS A 51 12.88 8.72 6.44
C LYS A 51 11.88 9.88 6.47
N PHE A 52 10.58 9.57 6.46
CA PHE A 52 9.52 10.58 6.49
C PHE A 52 9.44 11.27 7.85
N THR A 53 9.67 10.54 8.95
CA THR A 53 9.64 11.13 10.30
C THR A 53 10.80 12.10 10.51
N LYS A 54 12.00 11.78 10.01
CA LYS A 54 13.14 12.72 10.01
C LYS A 54 12.85 14.00 9.21
N ALA A 55 11.98 13.92 8.21
CA ALA A 55 11.54 15.07 7.42
C ALA A 55 10.34 15.83 8.01
N GLY A 56 9.88 15.47 9.23
CA GLY A 56 8.84 16.19 9.97
C GLY A 56 7.42 15.66 9.78
N TYR A 57 7.25 14.47 9.21
CA TYR A 57 5.94 13.81 9.07
C TYR A 57 5.73 12.79 10.19
N ALA A 58 4.57 12.78 10.82
CA ALA A 58 4.11 11.61 11.55
C ALA A 58 3.87 10.45 10.56
N VAL A 59 4.13 9.22 10.98
CA VAL A 59 3.91 8.07 10.10
C VAL A 59 3.18 6.97 10.83
N LEU A 60 2.09 6.47 10.26
CA LEU A 60 1.36 5.32 10.77
C LEU A 60 1.58 4.13 9.84
N THR A 61 2.21 3.08 10.35
CA THR A 61 2.32 1.76 9.70
C THR A 61 1.48 0.76 10.49
N PHE A 62 0.85 -0.21 9.82
CA PHE A 62 -0.01 -1.17 10.50
C PHE A 62 0.00 -2.53 9.79
N ASP A 63 -0.42 -3.56 10.52
CA ASP A 63 -0.72 -4.87 9.94
C ASP A 63 -2.20 -4.93 9.58
N TYR A 64 -2.55 -5.38 8.38
CA TYR A 64 -3.94 -5.68 8.05
C TYR A 64 -4.49 -6.77 8.98
N ARG A 65 -5.81 -6.75 9.22
CA ARG A 65 -6.45 -7.88 9.94
C ARG A 65 -6.09 -9.21 9.27
N HIS A 66 -6.00 -10.27 10.07
CA HIS A 66 -5.53 -11.62 9.70
C HIS A 66 -4.00 -11.74 9.47
N TRP A 67 -3.23 -10.64 9.55
CA TRP A 67 -1.78 -10.62 9.30
C TRP A 67 -1.00 -10.10 10.49
N GLY A 68 0.29 -10.47 10.55
CA GLY A 68 1.21 -9.98 11.57
C GLY A 68 0.68 -10.13 13.00
N ALA A 69 0.74 -9.05 13.76
CA ALA A 69 0.22 -9.01 15.13
C ALA A 69 -1.27 -8.62 15.22
N SER A 70 -1.89 -8.19 14.12
CA SER A 70 -3.31 -7.87 14.05
C SER A 70 -4.19 -9.10 14.28
N SER A 71 -5.38 -8.89 14.83
CA SER A 71 -6.35 -9.95 15.05
C SER A 71 -7.00 -10.42 13.74
N GLY A 72 -7.88 -11.39 13.84
CA GLY A 72 -8.64 -11.96 12.73
C GLY A 72 -8.33 -13.42 12.48
N SER A 73 -9.40 -14.20 12.26
CA SER A 73 -9.35 -15.61 11.93
C SER A 73 -10.19 -15.87 10.67
N PRO A 74 -9.74 -16.77 9.77
CA PRO A 74 -8.46 -17.51 9.81
C PRO A 74 -7.26 -16.58 9.56
N ARG A 75 -6.05 -17.01 9.99
CA ARG A 75 -4.80 -16.26 9.68
C ARG A 75 -4.46 -16.32 8.20
N TYR A 76 -3.68 -15.33 7.73
CA TYR A 76 -3.21 -15.21 6.34
C TYR A 76 -4.34 -15.17 5.30
N LEU A 77 -5.51 -14.71 5.70
CA LEU A 77 -6.61 -14.40 4.78
C LEU A 77 -6.39 -13.01 4.19
N CYS A 78 -6.23 -12.94 2.87
CA CYS A 78 -6.21 -11.68 2.15
C CYS A 78 -7.59 -11.42 1.54
N SER A 79 -8.31 -10.43 2.07
CA SER A 79 -9.57 -9.95 1.54
C SER A 79 -9.41 -8.50 1.11
N ILE A 80 -9.51 -8.23 -0.19
CA ILE A 80 -9.34 -6.90 -0.78
C ILE A 80 -10.27 -5.88 -0.09
N ALA A 81 -11.55 -6.22 0.06
CA ALA A 81 -12.51 -5.33 0.69
C ALA A 81 -12.14 -5.00 2.14
N ARG A 82 -11.80 -6.04 2.93
CA ARG A 82 -11.38 -5.82 4.33
C ARG A 82 -10.08 -5.03 4.46
N GLN A 83 -9.13 -5.21 3.54
CA GLN A 83 -7.92 -4.39 3.53
C GLN A 83 -8.21 -2.93 3.17
N HIS A 84 -9.19 -2.67 2.32
CA HIS A 84 -9.68 -1.31 2.10
C HIS A 84 -10.29 -0.71 3.37
N ASP A 85 -11.14 -1.46 4.08
CA ASP A 85 -11.72 -1.02 5.36
C ASP A 85 -10.61 -0.73 6.39
N ASP A 86 -9.56 -1.57 6.44
CA ASP A 86 -8.43 -1.39 7.36
C ASP A 86 -7.65 -0.10 7.06
N ILE A 87 -7.45 0.23 5.77
CA ILE A 87 -6.79 1.48 5.38
C ILE A 87 -7.65 2.69 5.73
N GLU A 88 -8.95 2.65 5.46
CA GLU A 88 -9.88 3.73 5.82
C GLU A 88 -9.91 3.93 7.35
N ALA A 89 -9.97 2.85 8.13
CA ALA A 89 -9.89 2.89 9.59
C ALA A 89 -8.55 3.45 10.08
N ALA A 90 -7.42 3.12 9.44
CA ALA A 90 -6.11 3.65 9.77
C ALA A 90 -6.02 5.16 9.50
N ILE A 91 -6.60 5.64 8.39
CA ILE A 91 -6.67 7.08 8.05
C ILE A 91 -7.51 7.81 9.10
N ASP A 92 -8.69 7.29 9.45
CA ASP A 92 -9.58 7.91 10.43
C ASP A 92 -8.97 7.90 11.83
N TYR A 93 -8.30 6.82 12.21
CA TYR A 93 -7.55 6.73 13.45
C TYR A 93 -6.42 7.77 13.51
N ALA A 94 -5.63 7.93 12.45
CA ALA A 94 -4.60 8.95 12.37
C ALA A 94 -5.19 10.36 12.46
N ALA A 95 -6.31 10.62 11.77
CA ALA A 95 -7.01 11.91 11.78
C ALA A 95 -7.55 12.32 13.16
N ALA A 96 -7.85 11.34 14.02
CA ALA A 96 -8.34 11.55 15.37
C ALA A 96 -7.22 11.83 16.40
N ARG A 97 -5.96 11.66 16.02
CA ARG A 97 -4.81 11.84 16.93
C ARG A 97 -4.47 13.32 17.12
N PRO A 98 -4.25 13.78 18.37
CA PRO A 98 -3.86 15.17 18.62
C PRO A 98 -2.48 15.54 18.05
N GLU A 99 -1.60 14.53 17.85
CA GLU A 99 -0.28 14.73 17.26
C GLU A 99 -0.32 14.91 15.73
N VAL A 100 -1.48 14.67 15.09
CA VAL A 100 -1.64 14.66 13.63
C VAL A 100 -2.47 15.84 13.14
N ASP A 101 -1.99 16.52 12.12
CA ASP A 101 -2.80 17.48 11.38
C ASP A 101 -3.72 16.74 10.40
N ARG A 102 -4.97 16.61 10.80
CA ARG A 102 -6.01 15.90 10.05
C ARG A 102 -6.26 16.44 8.62
N LYS A 103 -5.81 17.66 8.33
CA LYS A 103 -5.93 18.28 6.99
C LYS A 103 -4.75 17.98 6.09
N ARG A 104 -3.70 17.34 6.62
CA ARG A 104 -2.47 17.01 5.91
C ARG A 104 -2.12 15.53 6.06
N ILE A 105 -3.10 14.66 5.74
CA ILE A 105 -2.88 13.21 5.73
C ILE A 105 -2.62 12.75 4.30
N PHE A 106 -1.51 12.06 4.11
CA PHE A 106 -1.10 11.41 2.88
C PHE A 106 -1.30 9.90 3.00
N LEU A 107 -1.70 9.26 1.91
CA LEU A 107 -1.72 7.81 1.81
C LEU A 107 -0.57 7.35 0.92
N PHE A 108 0.30 6.51 1.46
CA PHE A 108 1.34 5.83 0.69
C PHE A 108 1.05 4.34 0.64
N GLY A 109 1.04 3.76 -0.56
CA GLY A 109 0.93 2.33 -0.77
C GLY A 109 2.06 1.78 -1.62
N THR A 110 2.52 0.57 -1.32
CA THR A 110 3.55 -0.09 -2.13
C THR A 110 3.07 -1.43 -2.65
N SER A 111 3.40 -1.78 -3.90
CA SER A 111 3.00 -3.02 -4.57
C SER A 111 1.47 -3.20 -4.56
N PHE A 112 0.94 -4.22 -3.92
CA PHE A 112 -0.50 -4.43 -3.75
C PHE A 112 -1.17 -3.31 -2.94
N GLY A 113 -0.50 -2.83 -1.89
CA GLY A 113 -0.91 -1.64 -1.14
C GLY A 113 -0.96 -0.38 -2.00
N GLY A 114 -0.09 -0.29 -3.02
CA GLY A 114 -0.15 0.77 -4.03
C GLY A 114 -1.45 0.73 -4.84
N GLY A 115 -1.92 -0.46 -5.20
CA GLY A 115 -3.24 -0.66 -5.79
C GLY A 115 -4.37 -0.21 -4.86
N HIS A 116 -4.27 -0.55 -3.58
CA HIS A 116 -5.23 -0.07 -2.58
C HIS A 116 -5.21 1.45 -2.45
N ALA A 117 -4.02 2.07 -2.50
CA ALA A 117 -3.89 3.52 -2.43
C ALA A 117 -4.63 4.23 -3.58
N LEU A 118 -4.65 3.67 -4.79
CA LEU A 118 -5.45 4.19 -5.91
C LEU A 118 -6.95 4.11 -5.63
N VAL A 119 -7.42 2.99 -5.08
CA VAL A 119 -8.85 2.79 -4.78
C VAL A 119 -9.31 3.71 -3.65
N ILE A 120 -8.54 3.77 -2.57
CA ILE A 120 -8.85 4.61 -1.40
C ILE A 120 -8.70 6.10 -1.76
N GLY A 121 -7.68 6.49 -2.54
CA GLY A 121 -7.53 7.85 -3.02
C GLY A 121 -8.72 8.37 -3.81
N ALA A 122 -9.38 7.48 -4.57
CA ALA A 122 -10.62 7.82 -5.28
C ALA A 122 -11.84 7.97 -4.35
N ARG A 123 -11.84 7.30 -3.19
CA ARG A 123 -12.92 7.37 -2.18
C ARG A 123 -12.71 8.48 -1.17
N ARG A 124 -11.46 8.92 -0.96
CA ARG A 124 -11.05 9.86 0.07
C ARG A 124 -10.49 11.15 -0.56
N PRO A 125 -11.34 12.06 -1.04
CA PRO A 125 -10.91 13.34 -1.61
C PRO A 125 -10.33 14.31 -0.56
N ASP A 126 -10.48 14.00 0.72
CA ASP A 126 -9.93 14.74 1.86
C ASP A 126 -8.43 14.47 2.11
N LEU A 127 -7.83 13.49 1.44
CA LEU A 127 -6.39 13.24 1.52
C LEU A 127 -5.59 14.40 0.90
N ALA A 128 -4.50 14.78 1.55
CA ALA A 128 -3.58 15.79 1.05
C ALA A 128 -2.81 15.34 -0.20
N GLY A 129 -2.65 14.03 -0.36
CA GLY A 129 -2.07 13.41 -1.54
C GLY A 129 -1.99 11.89 -1.42
N VAL A 130 -1.81 11.23 -2.54
CA VAL A 130 -1.69 9.77 -2.66
C VAL A 130 -0.36 9.45 -3.32
N MET A 131 0.38 8.52 -2.75
CA MET A 131 1.63 8.02 -3.31
C MET A 131 1.54 6.51 -3.52
N SER A 132 2.03 6.03 -4.64
CA SER A 132 1.96 4.61 -4.98
C SER A 132 3.24 4.16 -5.67
N GLN A 133 3.91 3.13 -5.12
CA GLN A 133 5.19 2.62 -5.60
C GLN A 133 5.08 1.20 -6.11
N CYS A 134 5.78 0.86 -7.21
CA CYS A 134 5.81 -0.47 -7.87
C CYS A 134 4.44 -1.16 -7.91
N THR A 135 3.45 -0.44 -8.38
CA THR A 135 2.03 -0.62 -8.10
C THR A 135 1.37 -1.76 -8.85
N VAL A 136 0.63 -2.59 -8.16
CA VAL A 136 -0.35 -3.52 -8.76
C VAL A 136 -1.56 -2.72 -9.25
N THR A 137 -1.57 -2.34 -10.51
CA THR A 137 -2.62 -1.51 -11.10
C THR A 137 -3.73 -2.30 -11.80
N ASP A 138 -3.41 -3.48 -12.34
CA ASP A 138 -4.35 -4.30 -13.09
C ASP A 138 -4.02 -5.80 -12.98
N CYS A 139 -4.65 -6.50 -12.03
CA CYS A 139 -4.41 -7.91 -11.81
C CYS A 139 -4.90 -8.81 -12.97
N LEU A 140 -5.88 -8.38 -13.77
CA LEU A 140 -6.29 -9.11 -14.96
C LEU A 140 -5.14 -9.14 -15.98
N ALA A 141 -4.48 -8.01 -16.19
CA ALA A 141 -3.35 -7.93 -17.09
C ALA A 141 -2.16 -8.80 -16.63
N VAL A 142 -1.98 -8.99 -15.33
CA VAL A 142 -0.99 -9.92 -14.75
C VAL A 142 -1.43 -11.36 -15.02
N ALA A 143 -2.68 -11.71 -14.72
CA ALA A 143 -3.22 -13.05 -14.93
C ALA A 143 -3.13 -13.51 -16.39
N LEU A 144 -3.44 -12.62 -17.36
CA LEU A 144 -3.35 -12.92 -18.79
C LEU A 144 -1.90 -13.15 -19.31
N ARG A 145 -0.89 -12.74 -18.55
CA ARG A 145 0.52 -12.98 -18.85
C ARG A 145 1.11 -14.16 -18.10
N THR A 146 0.35 -14.72 -17.16
CA THR A 146 0.76 -15.87 -16.37
C THR A 146 0.55 -17.14 -17.18
N PRO A 147 1.50 -18.10 -17.17
CA PRO A 147 1.35 -19.37 -17.88
C PRO A 147 0.05 -20.09 -17.50
N PRO A 148 -0.71 -20.65 -18.47
CA PRO A 148 -2.01 -21.29 -18.21
C PRO A 148 -1.97 -22.38 -17.14
N LYS A 149 -0.89 -23.18 -17.09
CA LYS A 149 -0.71 -24.23 -16.06
C LYS A 149 -0.70 -23.62 -14.65
N GLN A 150 -0.08 -22.46 -14.48
CA GLN A 150 -0.03 -21.78 -13.19
C GLN A 150 -1.41 -21.20 -12.82
N VAL A 151 -2.12 -20.62 -13.79
CA VAL A 151 -3.50 -20.12 -13.59
C VAL A 151 -4.43 -21.26 -13.17
N LEU A 152 -4.32 -22.44 -13.80
CA LEU A 152 -5.06 -23.64 -13.40
C LEU A 152 -4.74 -24.08 -11.96
N GLY A 153 -3.46 -24.01 -11.57
CA GLY A 153 -3.03 -24.28 -10.19
C GLY A 153 -3.64 -23.30 -9.19
N TRP A 154 -3.67 -22.00 -9.53
CA TRP A 154 -4.32 -20.97 -8.72
C TRP A 154 -5.82 -21.20 -8.56
N VAL A 155 -6.52 -21.46 -9.66
CA VAL A 155 -7.96 -21.70 -9.66
C VAL A 155 -8.29 -22.94 -8.85
N GLY A 156 -7.59 -24.06 -9.07
CA GLY A 156 -7.80 -25.30 -8.34
C GLY A 156 -7.58 -25.14 -6.83
N ALA A 157 -6.47 -24.51 -6.43
CA ALA A 157 -6.19 -24.24 -5.02
C ALA A 157 -7.23 -23.29 -4.40
N GLY A 158 -7.64 -22.28 -5.17
CA GLY A 158 -8.63 -21.30 -4.74
C GLY A 158 -10.03 -21.92 -4.53
N ILE A 159 -10.48 -22.78 -5.45
CA ILE A 159 -11.75 -23.52 -5.31
C ILE A 159 -11.74 -24.40 -4.06
N VAL A 160 -10.65 -25.18 -3.88
CA VAL A 160 -10.52 -26.02 -2.68
C VAL A 160 -10.59 -25.18 -1.41
N ASP A 161 -9.89 -24.05 -1.36
CA ASP A 161 -9.90 -23.18 -0.21
C ASP A 161 -11.27 -22.55 0.02
N GLN A 162 -11.96 -22.13 -1.03
CA GLN A 162 -13.29 -21.54 -0.93
C GLN A 162 -14.31 -22.56 -0.37
N LEU A 163 -14.28 -23.81 -0.86
CA LEU A 163 -15.13 -24.88 -0.36
C LEU A 163 -14.82 -25.20 1.12
N ARG A 164 -13.53 -25.30 1.49
CA ARG A 164 -13.12 -25.49 2.88
C ARG A 164 -13.66 -24.38 3.78
N GLY A 165 -13.65 -23.13 3.30
CA GLY A 165 -14.20 -21.99 4.05
C GLY A 165 -15.70 -22.05 4.26
N ILE A 166 -16.45 -22.52 3.26
CA ILE A 166 -17.91 -22.70 3.38
C ILE A 166 -18.25 -23.74 4.45
N PHE A 167 -17.46 -24.81 4.56
CA PHE A 167 -17.66 -25.88 5.55
C PHE A 167 -16.94 -25.61 6.89
N GLY A 168 -16.43 -24.38 7.13
CA GLY A 168 -15.75 -24.01 8.36
C GLY A 168 -14.40 -24.70 8.60
N ALA A 169 -13.83 -25.36 7.58
CA ALA A 169 -12.54 -26.04 7.67
C ALA A 169 -11.37 -25.03 7.53
N SER A 170 -10.18 -25.41 8.02
CA SER A 170 -8.95 -24.61 7.90
C SER A 170 -8.65 -24.28 6.45
N PRO A 171 -8.13 -23.08 6.13
CA PRO A 171 -7.82 -22.68 4.77
C PRO A 171 -6.84 -23.63 4.07
N LYS A 172 -6.95 -23.69 2.74
CA LYS A 172 -5.88 -24.19 1.88
C LYS A 172 -4.93 -23.02 1.63
N TYR A 173 -3.70 -23.13 2.12
CA TYR A 173 -2.68 -22.12 1.88
C TYR A 173 -1.86 -22.42 0.63
N ILE A 174 -1.42 -21.37 -0.05
CA ILE A 174 -0.38 -21.37 -1.08
C ILE A 174 0.73 -20.41 -0.66
N LYS A 175 1.90 -20.51 -1.29
CA LYS A 175 3.00 -19.57 -1.05
C LYS A 175 2.65 -18.17 -1.55
N LEU A 176 3.15 -17.13 -0.87
CA LEU A 176 3.16 -15.76 -1.38
C LEU A 176 4.21 -15.60 -2.48
N ALA A 177 5.43 -15.99 -2.18
CA ALA A 177 6.54 -15.97 -3.11
C ALA A 177 7.10 -17.40 -3.27
N GLY A 178 7.40 -17.78 -4.48
CA GLY A 178 7.93 -19.10 -4.81
C GLY A 178 8.64 -19.10 -6.15
N GLU A 179 9.29 -20.22 -6.46
CA GLU A 179 10.04 -20.40 -7.69
C GLU A 179 9.11 -20.66 -8.90
N PRO A 180 9.59 -20.41 -10.13
CA PRO A 180 8.84 -20.72 -11.35
C PRO A 180 8.32 -22.16 -11.36
N GLY A 181 7.04 -22.34 -11.64
CA GLY A 181 6.37 -23.64 -11.65
C GLY A 181 5.71 -24.05 -10.32
N GLN A 182 5.95 -23.36 -9.23
CA GLN A 182 5.25 -23.56 -7.95
C GLN A 182 3.88 -22.86 -7.97
N VAL A 183 2.95 -23.35 -7.16
CA VAL A 183 1.68 -22.65 -6.91
C VAL A 183 1.92 -21.58 -5.83
N ALA A 184 2.24 -20.38 -6.28
CA ALA A 184 2.46 -19.22 -5.44
C ALA A 184 1.85 -17.97 -6.09
N VAL A 185 1.64 -16.91 -5.32
CA VAL A 185 1.11 -15.64 -5.85
C VAL A 185 2.14 -14.97 -6.77
N MET A 186 3.39 -14.92 -6.35
CA MET A 186 4.54 -14.43 -7.12
C MET A 186 5.48 -15.59 -7.42
N THR A 187 5.77 -15.81 -8.71
CA THR A 187 6.58 -16.95 -9.17
C THR A 187 7.69 -16.50 -10.13
N LYS A 188 8.42 -15.47 -9.73
CA LYS A 188 9.61 -15.02 -10.45
C LYS A 188 10.85 -15.61 -9.80
N LEU A 189 11.89 -15.90 -10.61
CA LEU A 189 13.15 -16.44 -10.12
C LEU A 189 13.71 -15.58 -8.97
N GLY A 190 14.01 -16.21 -7.83
CA GLY A 190 14.51 -15.54 -6.63
C GLY A 190 13.48 -14.66 -5.91
N ALA A 191 12.19 -14.74 -6.23
CA ALA A 191 11.17 -13.90 -5.59
C ALA A 191 11.05 -14.15 -4.09
N GLU A 192 11.18 -15.40 -3.64
CA GLU A 192 11.14 -15.76 -2.22
C GLU A 192 12.33 -15.15 -1.47
N GLU A 193 13.54 -15.29 -1.98
CA GLU A 193 14.75 -14.72 -1.39
C GLU A 193 14.67 -13.18 -1.29
N ARG A 194 14.28 -12.52 -2.38
CA ARG A 194 14.14 -11.06 -2.42
C ARG A 194 13.05 -10.56 -1.47
N TYR A 195 11.96 -11.32 -1.32
CA TYR A 195 10.91 -10.99 -0.35
C TYR A 195 11.43 -11.11 1.08
N LEU A 196 12.15 -12.20 1.39
CA LEU A 196 12.76 -12.42 2.70
C LEU A 196 13.78 -11.33 3.05
N ALA A 197 14.53 -10.84 2.07
CA ALA A 197 15.49 -9.75 2.26
C ALA A 197 14.85 -8.42 2.68
N MET A 198 13.53 -8.25 2.49
CA MET A 198 12.79 -7.05 2.94
C MET A 198 12.33 -7.13 4.40
N ILE A 199 12.49 -8.26 5.08
CA ILE A 199 12.01 -8.44 6.45
C ILE A 199 13.05 -7.90 7.42
N ASP A 200 12.67 -6.90 8.20
CA ASP A 200 13.52 -6.28 9.20
C ASP A 200 13.48 -7.07 10.53
N GLY A 201 14.52 -7.86 10.78
CA GLY A 201 14.73 -8.57 12.07
C GLY A 201 13.76 -9.73 12.33
N PRO A 202 13.65 -10.19 13.59
CA PRO A 202 12.71 -11.25 13.97
C PRO A 202 11.27 -10.85 13.70
N SER A 203 10.54 -11.69 12.99
CA SER A 203 9.22 -11.34 12.49
C SER A 203 8.27 -12.54 12.52
N ALA A 204 6.98 -12.27 12.74
CA ALA A 204 5.89 -13.24 12.65
C ALA A 204 5.42 -13.48 11.20
N TRP A 205 6.16 -13.00 10.21
CA TRP A 205 5.83 -13.19 8.81
C TRP A 205 5.90 -14.68 8.39
N SER A 206 5.00 -15.08 7.54
CA SER A 206 4.97 -16.43 6.97
C SER A 206 4.70 -16.37 5.48
N ASN A 207 5.45 -17.18 4.70
CA ASN A 207 5.31 -17.25 3.25
C ASN A 207 4.06 -18.05 2.83
N GLN A 208 2.88 -17.58 3.27
CA GLN A 208 1.63 -18.25 2.93
C GLN A 208 0.45 -17.28 2.87
N VAL A 209 -0.54 -17.62 2.08
CA VAL A 209 -1.83 -16.92 1.95
C VAL A 209 -2.94 -17.91 1.66
N ALA A 210 -4.15 -17.65 2.16
CA ALA A 210 -5.35 -18.43 1.85
C ALA A 210 -5.63 -18.38 0.34
N ALA A 211 -5.67 -19.54 -0.31
CA ALA A 211 -5.65 -19.68 -1.77
C ALA A 211 -6.88 -19.08 -2.47
N ARG A 212 -8.02 -18.91 -1.74
CA ARG A 212 -9.24 -18.28 -2.27
C ARG A 212 -9.03 -16.88 -2.81
N LEU A 213 -7.97 -16.18 -2.38
CA LEU A 213 -7.57 -14.91 -2.96
C LEU A 213 -7.43 -14.99 -4.49
N MET A 214 -6.87 -16.09 -5.00
CA MET A 214 -6.56 -16.24 -6.42
C MET A 214 -7.81 -16.27 -7.31
N LEU A 215 -8.99 -16.60 -6.75
CA LEU A 215 -10.26 -16.54 -7.48
C LEU A 215 -10.74 -15.09 -7.72
N TRP A 216 -10.37 -14.18 -6.83
CA TRP A 216 -10.84 -12.79 -6.86
C TRP A 216 -9.80 -11.82 -7.41
N LEU A 217 -8.53 -12.21 -7.35
CA LEU A 217 -7.41 -11.34 -7.74
C LEU A 217 -7.52 -10.82 -9.19
N PRO A 218 -7.91 -11.60 -10.22
CA PRO A 218 -8.04 -11.09 -11.59
C PRO A 218 -9.10 -9.98 -11.76
N PHE A 219 -10.07 -9.91 -10.87
CA PHE A 219 -11.10 -8.87 -10.89
C PHE A 219 -10.65 -7.57 -10.23
N TYR A 220 -9.52 -7.59 -9.50
CA TYR A 220 -8.97 -6.41 -8.85
C TYR A 220 -8.18 -5.56 -9.85
N ARG A 221 -8.76 -4.43 -10.24
CA ARG A 221 -8.24 -3.54 -11.27
C ARG A 221 -8.20 -2.08 -10.79
N PRO A 222 -7.28 -1.73 -9.87
CA PRO A 222 -7.16 -0.38 -9.29
C PRO A 222 -7.06 0.75 -10.30
N ILE A 223 -6.46 0.51 -11.47
CA ILE A 223 -6.35 1.50 -12.55
C ILE A 223 -7.70 2.12 -12.94
N ARG A 224 -8.80 1.41 -12.74
CA ARG A 224 -10.16 1.90 -13.04
C ARG A 224 -10.59 3.06 -12.12
N TYR A 225 -9.93 3.24 -11.00
CA TYR A 225 -10.24 4.29 -10.02
C TYR A 225 -9.35 5.54 -10.20
N ALA A 226 -8.27 5.46 -10.97
CA ALA A 226 -7.29 6.54 -11.09
C ALA A 226 -7.92 7.87 -11.57
N HIS A 227 -8.88 7.83 -12.51
CA HIS A 227 -9.55 9.02 -13.02
C HIS A 227 -10.45 9.73 -11.98
N ALA A 228 -10.84 9.04 -10.91
CA ALA A 228 -11.68 9.59 -9.85
C ALA A 228 -10.87 10.19 -8.68
N ILE A 229 -9.54 10.05 -8.69
CA ILE A 229 -8.68 10.62 -7.66
C ILE A 229 -8.62 12.14 -7.84
N GLN A 230 -9.08 12.88 -6.84
CA GLN A 230 -9.10 14.35 -6.84
C GLN A 230 -7.85 14.97 -6.20
N SER A 231 -7.26 14.27 -5.22
CA SER A 231 -6.01 14.68 -4.58
C SER A 231 -4.82 14.53 -5.54
N PRO A 232 -3.70 15.23 -5.31
CA PRO A 232 -2.46 14.96 -6.01
C PRO A 232 -2.09 13.47 -5.94
N LEU A 233 -1.64 12.89 -7.04
CA LEU A 233 -1.20 11.50 -7.12
C LEU A 233 0.24 11.43 -7.61
N LEU A 234 1.10 10.73 -6.88
CA LEU A 234 2.46 10.37 -7.31
C LEU A 234 2.54 8.86 -7.56
N MET A 235 2.92 8.48 -8.78
CA MET A 235 3.28 7.09 -9.12
C MET A 235 4.80 6.97 -9.21
N VAL A 236 5.39 6.18 -8.30
CA VAL A 236 6.81 5.79 -8.36
C VAL A 236 6.89 4.51 -9.17
N VAL A 237 7.38 4.63 -10.40
CA VAL A 237 7.34 3.59 -11.43
C VAL A 237 8.69 2.91 -11.51
N CYS A 238 8.71 1.58 -11.38
CA CYS A 238 9.89 0.75 -11.62
C CYS A 238 9.84 0.25 -13.06
N ASP A 239 10.74 0.71 -13.92
CA ASP A 239 10.67 0.46 -15.38
C ASP A 239 10.91 -1.00 -15.75
N ARG A 240 11.74 -1.71 -14.95
CA ARG A 240 12.04 -3.15 -15.11
C ARG A 240 11.22 -4.04 -14.18
N ASP A 241 10.03 -3.57 -13.73
CA ASP A 241 9.17 -4.35 -12.82
C ASP A 241 8.61 -5.60 -13.53
N GLU A 242 9.11 -6.75 -13.12
CA GLU A 242 8.74 -8.05 -13.64
C GLU A 242 7.46 -8.63 -13.02
N ILE A 243 6.95 -8.02 -11.94
CA ILE A 243 5.74 -8.44 -11.20
C ILE A 243 4.57 -7.53 -11.59
N CYS A 244 4.77 -6.21 -11.53
CA CYS A 244 3.74 -5.19 -11.77
C CYS A 244 4.10 -4.37 -13.01
N PRO A 245 3.56 -4.66 -14.20
CA PRO A 245 4.01 -4.00 -15.42
C PRO A 245 3.90 -2.48 -15.38
N SER A 246 5.06 -1.80 -15.49
CA SER A 246 5.25 -0.34 -15.32
C SER A 246 4.32 0.51 -16.20
N LYS A 247 4.03 0.07 -17.43
CA LYS A 247 3.15 0.80 -18.36
C LYS A 247 1.76 1.10 -17.81
N PHE A 248 1.22 0.26 -16.91
CA PHE A 248 -0.08 0.49 -16.32
C PHE A 248 0.00 1.49 -15.15
N ALA A 249 1.14 1.56 -14.45
CA ALA A 249 1.39 2.58 -13.44
C ALA A 249 1.51 3.97 -14.08
N THR A 250 2.28 4.10 -15.17
CA THR A 250 2.37 5.34 -15.96
C THR A 250 1.00 5.76 -16.49
N LYS A 251 0.22 4.78 -17.01
CA LYS A 251 -1.15 5.07 -17.46
C LYS A 251 -2.04 5.56 -16.34
N ALA A 252 -1.94 4.99 -15.13
CA ALA A 252 -2.73 5.42 -13.98
C ALA A 252 -2.43 6.88 -13.59
N ALA A 253 -1.15 7.30 -13.63
CA ALA A 253 -0.77 8.69 -13.44
C ALA A 253 -1.44 9.62 -14.48
N GLY A 254 -1.41 9.24 -15.76
CA GLY A 254 -2.03 10.05 -16.83
C GLY A 254 -3.55 10.10 -16.78
N LEU A 255 -4.22 9.18 -16.08
CA LEU A 255 -5.68 9.19 -15.89
C LEU A 255 -6.13 10.11 -14.76
N ALA A 256 -5.30 10.34 -13.75
CA ALA A 256 -5.62 11.20 -12.63
C ALA A 256 -5.43 12.68 -13.00
N SER A 257 -6.38 13.54 -12.61
CA SER A 257 -6.35 14.98 -12.96
C SER A 257 -5.11 15.71 -12.44
N ARG A 258 -4.52 15.24 -11.35
CA ARG A 258 -3.30 15.78 -10.71
C ARG A 258 -2.25 14.68 -10.55
N GLY A 259 -2.18 13.77 -11.53
CA GLY A 259 -1.27 12.62 -11.52
C GLY A 259 0.11 12.96 -12.05
N GLN A 260 1.14 12.43 -11.38
CA GLN A 260 2.54 12.52 -11.76
C GLN A 260 3.16 11.12 -11.74
N ALA A 261 4.10 10.85 -12.63
CA ALA A 261 4.90 9.63 -12.63
C ALA A 261 6.38 10.00 -12.56
N VAL A 262 7.11 9.34 -11.66
CA VAL A 262 8.58 9.40 -11.60
C VAL A 262 9.09 8.00 -11.86
N HIS A 263 9.99 7.88 -12.83
CA HIS A 263 10.50 6.62 -13.36
C HIS A 263 11.87 6.31 -12.78
N PHE A 264 12.06 5.05 -12.38
CA PHE A 264 13.33 4.52 -11.90
C PHE A 264 13.70 3.27 -12.71
N ASP A 265 14.94 3.20 -13.19
CA ASP A 265 15.49 1.97 -13.79
C ASP A 265 15.72 0.93 -12.69
N SER A 266 14.66 0.29 -12.27
CA SER A 266 14.58 -0.60 -11.11
C SER A 266 13.67 -1.78 -11.39
N SER A 267 13.97 -2.93 -10.82
CA SER A 267 13.04 -4.06 -10.67
C SER A 267 12.08 -3.81 -9.51
N HIS A 268 11.11 -4.73 -9.32
CA HIS A 268 10.11 -4.65 -8.25
C HIS A 268 10.71 -4.56 -6.84
N PHE A 269 11.81 -5.27 -6.59
CA PHE A 269 12.43 -5.36 -5.26
C PHE A 269 13.61 -4.40 -5.05
N GLU A 270 14.33 -3.99 -6.10
CA GLU A 270 15.49 -3.12 -5.97
C GLU A 270 15.14 -1.73 -5.42
N ILE A 271 13.95 -1.22 -5.73
CA ILE A 271 13.48 0.11 -5.29
C ILE A 271 13.43 0.27 -3.76
N TYR A 272 13.41 -0.82 -3.01
CA TYR A 272 13.37 -0.78 -1.55
C TYR A 272 14.75 -0.60 -0.90
N PHE A 273 15.85 -0.58 -1.68
CA PHE A 273 17.21 -0.62 -1.15
C PHE A 273 18.14 0.41 -1.81
N GLY A 274 19.19 0.78 -1.07
CA GLY A 274 20.31 1.58 -1.56
C GLY A 274 19.91 2.94 -2.13
N SER A 275 20.63 3.38 -3.16
CA SER A 275 20.41 4.69 -3.79
C SER A 275 19.04 4.83 -4.45
N LEU A 276 18.45 3.75 -4.94
CA LEU A 276 17.10 3.76 -5.50
C LEU A 276 16.06 4.08 -4.43
N PHE A 277 16.16 3.50 -3.24
CA PHE A 277 15.31 3.83 -2.10
C PHE A 277 15.46 5.30 -1.69
N GLU A 278 16.70 5.80 -1.60
CA GLU A 278 16.97 7.20 -1.26
C GLU A 278 16.32 8.15 -2.28
N SER A 279 16.56 7.93 -3.57
CA SER A 279 15.99 8.77 -4.63
C SER A 279 14.45 8.68 -4.70
N ALA A 280 13.87 7.49 -4.50
CA ALA A 280 12.43 7.32 -4.48
C ALA A 280 11.78 8.06 -3.29
N THR A 281 12.39 7.96 -2.11
CA THR A 281 11.89 8.67 -0.91
C THR A 281 12.08 10.17 -1.01
N GLU A 282 13.14 10.66 -1.65
CA GLU A 282 13.34 12.10 -1.95
C GLU A 282 12.24 12.62 -2.89
N ALA A 283 11.92 11.88 -3.95
CA ALA A 283 10.81 12.25 -4.85
C ALA A 283 9.47 12.31 -4.10
N MET A 284 9.20 11.35 -3.19
CA MET A 284 8.00 11.36 -2.35
C MET A 284 7.97 12.56 -1.39
N LEU A 285 9.09 12.91 -0.77
CA LEU A 285 9.19 14.08 0.12
C LEU A 285 8.96 15.38 -0.66
N GLY A 286 9.56 15.51 -1.84
CA GLY A 286 9.33 16.66 -2.73
C GLY A 286 7.86 16.81 -3.12
N PHE A 287 7.21 15.70 -3.47
CA PHE A 287 5.78 15.66 -3.78
C PHE A 287 4.93 16.11 -2.58
N MET A 288 5.16 15.59 -1.39
CA MET A 288 4.41 15.95 -0.19
C MET A 288 4.59 17.43 0.19
N ALA A 289 5.80 17.96 0.04
CA ALA A 289 6.08 19.37 0.29
C ALA A 289 5.32 20.28 -0.69
N ALA A 290 5.32 19.95 -1.99
CA ALA A 290 4.59 20.69 -3.02
C ALA A 290 3.08 20.67 -2.77
N ALA A 291 2.50 19.47 -2.51
CA ALA A 291 1.07 19.34 -2.23
C ALA A 291 0.63 20.14 -0.99
N THR A 292 1.49 20.24 0.03
CA THR A 292 1.22 21.05 1.23
C THR A 292 1.28 22.54 0.93
N SER A 293 2.16 23.00 0.05
CA SER A 293 2.30 24.41 -0.35
C SER A 293 1.12 24.86 -1.20
N ASP A 294 0.68 24.07 -2.17
CA ASP A 294 -0.51 24.33 -3.00
C ASP A 294 -1.76 24.52 -2.13
N ALA A 295 -1.94 23.65 -1.12
CA ALA A 295 -3.07 23.75 -0.20
C ALA A 295 -3.09 25.09 0.59
N LYS A 296 -1.92 25.62 0.97
CA LYS A 296 -1.81 26.91 1.65
C LYS A 296 -2.18 28.08 0.71
N ILE A 297 -1.73 28.04 -0.54
CA ILE A 297 -2.03 29.08 -1.55
C ILE A 297 -3.54 29.11 -1.83
N MET A 298 -4.17 27.95 -2.04
CA MET A 298 -5.62 27.84 -2.26
C MET A 298 -6.45 28.29 -1.05
N ALA A 299 -5.97 28.06 0.17
CA ALA A 299 -6.64 28.51 1.39
C ALA A 299 -6.53 30.02 1.59
N SER A 300 -5.41 30.64 1.21
CA SER A 300 -5.22 32.09 1.29
C SER A 300 -6.06 32.85 0.26
N SER A 301 -6.16 32.34 -0.98
CA SER A 301 -6.95 32.95 -2.05
C SER A 301 -8.47 32.95 -1.77
N ARG A 302 -8.97 32.01 -0.97
CA ARG A 302 -10.38 31.96 -0.54
C ARG A 302 -10.71 32.93 0.61
N ARG A 303 -9.70 33.52 1.27
CA ARG A 303 -9.87 34.42 2.40
C ARG A 303 -9.86 35.90 2.04
N THR A 304 -9.63 36.28 0.79
CA THR A 304 -9.70 37.66 0.34
C THR A 304 -11.19 37.97 0.05
N PRO A 305 -11.90 38.75 0.91
CA PRO A 305 -13.25 39.22 0.58
C PRO A 305 -13.13 40.14 -0.63
N LEU A 306 -14.03 39.98 -1.59
CA LEU A 306 -14.29 41.02 -2.57
C LEU A 306 -14.65 42.31 -1.77
N GLN A 307 -13.74 43.25 -1.69
CA GLN A 307 -14.08 44.60 -1.28
C GLN A 307 -15.06 45.12 -2.35
N SER A 308 -16.33 45.16 -1.98
CA SER A 308 -17.39 45.85 -2.75
C SER A 308 -17.04 47.31 -2.84
N ALA A 309 -16.76 47.78 -4.04
CA ALA A 309 -16.78 49.21 -4.37
C ALA A 309 -18.21 49.64 -4.58
#